data_27b92677237ae93f31228f6e698592de
#
_entry.id   27b92677237ae93f31228f6e698592de
#
_cell.length_a   1.000
_cell.length_b   1.000
_cell.length_c   1.000
_cell.angle_alpha   90.00
_cell.angle_beta   90.00
_cell.angle_gamma   90.00
#
_symmetry.space_group_name_H-M   'P 1'
#
loop_
_entity.id
_entity.type
_entity.pdbx_description
1 polymer ?
#
loop_
_entity_poly.entity_id
_entity_poly.type
_entity_poly.pdbx_seq_one_letter_code
_entity_poly.pdbx_strand_id
1 'polypeptide(L)'
;MMSTRTFARRFQEETGLSPGRWLTQQRLRRARHLLESSDLSVDRVAHEVGFATATSLRRHLAAEAGVAPSAYRRTFRASSPAGGDSRDATNRAG
;
A
#
# COMPACT_ATOMS: atom_id res chain seq x y z
N MET A 1 3.43 12.96 -31.96
CA MET A 1 3.32 11.87 -30.98
C MET A 1 4.56 11.82 -30.10
N MET A 2 4.38 11.69 -28.83
CA MET A 2 5.49 11.69 -27.86
C MET A 2 6.08 10.29 -27.76
N SER A 3 7.40 10.17 -27.78
CA SER A 3 8.04 8.89 -27.56
C SER A 3 7.93 8.49 -26.10
N THR A 4 8.11 7.19 -25.82
CA THR A 4 8.08 6.71 -24.44
C THR A 4 9.15 7.40 -23.59
N ARG A 5 10.34 7.60 -24.17
CA ARG A 5 11.42 8.27 -23.46
C ARG A 5 11.04 9.72 -23.14
N THR A 6 10.47 10.42 -24.09
CA THR A 6 10.06 11.82 -23.89
C THR A 6 8.96 11.89 -22.85
N PHE A 7 7.99 10.99 -22.90
CA PHE A 7 6.92 10.95 -21.90
C PHE A 7 7.49 10.72 -20.51
N ALA A 8 8.39 9.75 -20.37
CA ALA A 8 8.96 9.44 -19.06
C ALA A 8 9.73 10.63 -18.48
N ARG A 9 10.48 11.32 -19.34
CA ARG A 9 11.25 12.48 -18.87
C ARG A 9 10.33 13.60 -18.41
N ARG A 10 9.29 13.90 -19.19
CA ARG A 10 8.36 14.97 -18.82
C ARG A 10 7.58 14.61 -17.58
N PHE A 11 7.18 13.35 -17.45
CA PHE A 11 6.48 12.89 -16.27
C PHE A 11 7.35 13.10 -15.03
N GLN A 12 8.64 12.75 -15.13
CA GLN A 12 9.57 12.90 -14.02
C GLN A 12 9.79 14.37 -13.67
N GLU A 13 9.87 15.23 -14.69
CA GLU A 13 10.04 16.66 -14.44
C GLU A 13 8.83 17.25 -13.73
N GLU A 14 7.64 16.79 -14.03
CA GLU A 14 6.41 17.34 -13.46
C GLU A 14 6.10 16.76 -12.08
N THR A 15 6.41 15.47 -11.87
CA THR A 15 6.02 14.79 -10.62
C THR A 15 7.21 14.48 -9.71
N GLY A 16 8.43 14.59 -10.23
CA GLY A 16 9.61 14.16 -9.48
C GLY A 16 9.84 12.67 -9.49
N LEU A 17 9.02 11.90 -10.22
CA LEU A 17 9.07 10.45 -10.22
C LEU A 17 9.05 9.91 -11.65
N SER A 18 9.72 8.77 -11.86
CA SER A 18 9.53 8.04 -13.10
C SER A 18 8.12 7.43 -13.10
N PRO A 19 7.54 7.15 -14.28
CA PRO A 19 6.22 6.52 -14.33
C PRO A 19 6.14 5.22 -13.54
N GLY A 20 7.19 4.40 -13.59
CA GLY A 20 7.20 3.14 -12.84
C GLY A 20 7.16 3.36 -11.33
N ARG A 21 7.92 4.32 -10.83
CA ARG A 21 7.91 4.62 -9.41
C ARG A 21 6.60 5.23 -8.97
N TRP A 22 6.03 6.10 -9.80
CA TRP A 22 4.73 6.66 -9.51
C TRP A 22 3.67 5.57 -9.39
N LEU A 23 3.67 4.64 -10.35
CA LEU A 23 2.71 3.53 -10.33
C LEU A 23 2.89 2.66 -9.09
N THR A 24 4.13 2.36 -8.73
CA THR A 24 4.41 1.58 -7.53
C THR A 24 3.86 2.29 -6.29
N GLN A 25 4.02 3.60 -6.21
CA GLN A 25 3.50 4.35 -5.07
C GLN A 25 1.97 4.32 -5.02
N GLN A 26 1.30 4.39 -6.17
CA GLN A 26 -0.16 4.26 -6.20
C GLN A 26 -0.60 2.89 -5.74
N ARG A 27 0.10 1.84 -6.16
CA ARG A 27 -0.21 0.48 -5.73
C ARG A 27 0.01 0.33 -4.22
N LEU A 28 1.08 0.91 -3.69
CA LEU A 28 1.34 0.85 -2.26
C LEU A 28 0.29 1.62 -1.46
N ARG A 29 -0.16 2.75 -1.97
CA ARG A 29 -1.23 3.50 -1.32
C ARG A 29 -2.49 2.66 -1.21
N ARG A 30 -2.87 2.01 -2.30
CA ARG A 30 -4.04 1.12 -2.29
C ARG A 30 -3.84 -0.06 -1.36
N ALA A 31 -2.63 -0.64 -1.36
CA ALA A 31 -2.34 -1.76 -0.48
C ALA A 31 -2.49 -1.36 0.99
N ARG A 32 -1.96 -0.19 1.36
CA ARG A 32 -2.12 0.29 2.74
C ARG A 32 -3.59 0.49 3.09
N HIS A 33 -4.37 1.04 2.17
CA HIS A 33 -5.79 1.19 2.40
C HIS A 33 -6.47 -0.15 2.67
N LEU A 34 -6.17 -1.16 1.86
CA LEU A 34 -6.76 -2.49 2.05
C LEU A 34 -6.27 -3.15 3.34
N LEU A 35 -5.01 -2.95 3.70
CA LEU A 35 -4.49 -3.47 4.95
C LEU A 35 -5.19 -2.83 6.15
N GLU A 36 -5.54 -1.57 6.03
CA GLU A 36 -6.21 -0.82 7.10
C GLU A 36 -7.69 -1.14 7.21
N SER A 37 -8.35 -1.37 6.07
CA SER A 37 -9.80 -1.38 6.01
C SER A 37 -10.41 -2.75 5.69
N SER A 38 -9.60 -3.78 5.48
CA SER A 38 -10.13 -5.10 5.12
C SER A 38 -9.36 -6.19 5.84
N ASP A 39 -9.90 -7.40 5.80
CA ASP A 39 -9.24 -8.58 6.36
C ASP A 39 -8.62 -9.47 5.28
N LEU A 40 -8.43 -8.92 4.09
CA LEU A 40 -7.79 -9.66 3.01
C LEU A 40 -6.39 -10.09 3.43
N SER A 41 -6.00 -11.29 3.00
CA SER A 41 -4.63 -11.76 3.26
C SER A 41 -3.64 -10.87 2.52
N VAL A 42 -2.38 -10.88 2.97
CA VAL A 42 -1.33 -10.12 2.31
C VAL A 42 -1.19 -10.56 0.85
N ASP A 43 -1.29 -11.87 0.57
CA ASP A 43 -1.25 -12.36 -0.80
C ASP A 43 -2.38 -11.78 -1.63
N ARG A 44 -3.58 -11.73 -1.07
CA ARG A 44 -4.74 -11.19 -1.78
C ARG A 44 -4.59 -9.69 -2.01
N VAL A 45 -4.11 -8.96 -1.00
CA VAL A 45 -3.87 -7.52 -1.16
C VAL A 45 -2.89 -7.27 -2.29
N ALA A 46 -1.78 -8.02 -2.32
CA ALA A 46 -0.79 -7.87 -3.40
C ALA A 46 -1.44 -8.06 -4.76
N HIS A 47 -2.24 -9.10 -4.90
CA HIS A 47 -2.91 -9.38 -6.15
C HIS A 47 -3.88 -8.26 -6.54
N GLU A 48 -4.68 -7.80 -5.58
CA GLU A 48 -5.70 -6.79 -5.85
C GLU A 48 -5.11 -5.45 -6.30
N VAL A 49 -3.94 -5.10 -5.78
CA VAL A 49 -3.35 -3.80 -6.14
C VAL A 49 -2.37 -3.89 -7.30
N GLY A 50 -2.14 -5.08 -7.85
CA GLY A 50 -1.34 -5.23 -9.06
C GLY A 50 0.10 -5.64 -8.85
N PHE A 51 0.50 -6.07 -7.66
CA PHE A 51 1.82 -6.69 -7.49
C PHE A 51 1.74 -8.15 -7.92
N ALA A 52 2.81 -8.61 -8.58
CA ALA A 52 2.83 -9.99 -9.05
C ALA A 52 2.83 -10.99 -7.90
N THR A 53 3.49 -10.66 -6.79
CA THR A 53 3.61 -11.56 -5.65
C THR A 53 3.54 -10.77 -4.34
N ALA A 54 3.23 -11.47 -3.27
CA ALA A 54 3.27 -10.87 -1.94
C ALA A 54 4.70 -10.47 -1.57
N THR A 55 5.69 -11.20 -2.06
CA THR A 55 7.09 -10.85 -1.82
C THR A 55 7.41 -9.47 -2.38
N SER A 56 6.90 -9.17 -3.58
CA SER A 56 7.09 -7.86 -4.19
C SER A 56 6.43 -6.77 -3.34
N LEU A 57 5.21 -7.00 -2.88
CA LEU A 57 4.54 -6.06 -1.99
C LEU A 57 5.34 -5.85 -0.71
N ARG A 58 5.81 -6.92 -0.08
CA ARG A 58 6.59 -6.82 1.15
C ARG A 58 7.83 -5.97 0.96
N ARG A 59 8.55 -6.21 -0.14
CA ARG A 59 9.78 -5.48 -0.42
C ARG A 59 9.52 -4.00 -0.61
N HIS A 60 8.53 -3.65 -1.41
CA HIS A 60 8.24 -2.26 -1.70
C HIS A 60 7.67 -1.54 -0.47
N LEU A 61 6.82 -2.19 0.29
CA LEU A 61 6.26 -1.57 1.48
C LEU A 61 7.33 -1.37 2.55
N ALA A 62 8.23 -2.34 2.71
CA ALA A 62 9.31 -2.20 3.68
C ALA A 62 10.22 -1.03 3.30
N ALA A 63 10.49 -0.83 2.01
CA ALA A 63 11.30 0.27 1.55
C ALA A 63 10.63 1.62 1.79
N GLU A 64 9.31 1.69 1.66
CA GLU A 64 8.59 2.95 1.82
C GLU A 64 8.21 3.22 3.27
N ALA A 65 7.69 2.23 3.97
CA ALA A 65 7.12 2.41 5.30
C ALA A 65 7.96 1.80 6.41
N GLY A 66 8.99 1.05 6.07
CA GLY A 66 9.88 0.46 7.06
C GLY A 66 9.34 -0.77 7.77
N VAL A 67 8.19 -1.28 7.35
CA VAL A 67 7.57 -2.43 8.01
C VAL A 67 6.94 -3.38 6.99
N ALA A 68 6.80 -4.63 7.38
CA ALA A 68 6.11 -5.63 6.57
C ALA A 68 4.59 -5.37 6.59
N PRO A 69 3.85 -5.86 5.56
CA PRO A 69 2.41 -5.62 5.51
C PRO A 69 1.65 -6.11 6.73
N SER A 70 1.98 -7.28 7.25
CA SER A 70 1.29 -7.80 8.43
C SER A 70 1.56 -6.93 9.67
N ALA A 71 2.80 -6.46 9.80
CA ALA A 71 3.14 -5.56 10.89
C ALA A 71 2.45 -4.21 10.74
N TYR A 72 2.36 -3.71 9.52
CA TYR A 72 1.64 -2.47 9.24
C TYR A 72 0.17 -2.58 9.66
N ARG A 73 -0.47 -3.67 9.24
CA ARG A 73 -1.88 -3.89 9.60
C ARG A 73 -2.08 -3.93 11.11
N ARG A 74 -1.21 -4.68 11.80
CA ARG A 74 -1.31 -4.82 13.24
C ARG A 74 -1.11 -3.49 13.94
N THR A 75 -0.10 -2.75 13.55
CA THR A 75 0.21 -1.46 14.14
C THR A 75 -0.91 -0.46 13.89
N PHE A 76 -1.40 -0.38 12.68
CA PHE A 76 -2.49 0.54 12.34
C PHE A 76 -3.74 0.23 13.15
N ARG A 77 -4.11 -1.05 13.24
CA ARG A 77 -5.34 -1.42 13.95
C ARG A 77 -5.19 -1.24 15.45
N ALA A 78 -4.01 -1.49 15.97
CA ALA A 78 -3.76 -1.27 17.40
C ALA A 78 -3.82 0.20 17.76
N SER A 79 -3.45 1.09 16.83
CA SER A 79 -3.45 2.53 17.06
C SER A 79 -4.78 3.19 16.72
N SER A 80 -5.65 2.47 16.01
CA SER A 80 -6.91 3.03 15.52
C SER A 80 -7.88 3.23 16.70
N PRO A 81 -8.47 4.38 16.81
CA PRO A 81 -9.43 4.62 17.89
C PRO A 81 -10.73 3.89 17.68
N ALA A 82 -11.03 3.44 16.74
CA ALA A 82 -12.28 2.83 16.46
C ALA A 82 -12.79 1.71 16.26
N GLY A 83 -12.29 1.88 16.47
CA GLY A 83 -12.40 1.38 16.29
C GLY A 83 -12.74 0.81 16.17
N GLY A 84 -12.60 0.99 16.11
CA GLY A 84 -12.82 0.65 16.22
C GLY A 84 -13.38 0.12 16.24
N ASP A 85 -13.34 0.34 16.39
CA ASP A 85 -13.69 -0.07 16.75
C ASP A 85 -14.28 -0.69 16.80
N SER A 86 -14.39 -0.64 16.88
CA SER A 86 -14.64 -1.09 17.29
C SER A 86 -15.06 -1.92 17.31
N ARG A 87 -15.09 -2.05 17.51
CA ARG A 87 -15.10 -2.66 18.05
C ARG A 87 -15.22 -3.02 18.31
N ASP A 88 -15.17 -2.75 18.31
CA ASP A 88 -15.06 -2.96 19.09
C ASP A 88 -15.19 -3.18 19.37
N ALA A 89 -15.33 -3.07 19.48
CA ALA A 89 -15.20 -3.15 20.21
C ALA A 89 -15.34 -3.69 20.23
N THR A 90 -15.35 -3.68 20.23
CA THR A 90 -15.20 -4.09 20.64
C THR A 90 -15.09 -4.63 20.48
N ASN A 91 -15.05 -4.56 20.50
CA ASN A 91 -14.60 -4.90 20.78
C ASN A 91 -14.44 -5.24 20.83
N ARG A 92 -14.53 -5.23 21.07
CA ARG A 92 -14.12 -5.40 21.57
C ARG A 92 -13.80 -5.43 21.73
N ALA A 93 -13.96 -5.22 21.73
CA ALA A 93 -13.52 -5.07 22.07
C ALA A 93 -13.37 -5.10 21.89
N GLY A 94 -13.32 -5.10 21.68
CA GLY A 94 -12.93 -4.85 21.79
C GLY A 94 -12.95 -4.96 21.55
#